data_1faa781118ee9c362e965a692cfa96de
#
_entry.id   1faa781118ee9c362e965a692cfa96de
#
_cell.length_a   1.000
_cell.length_b   1.000
_cell.length_c   1.000
_cell.angle_alpha   90.00
_cell.angle_beta   90.00
_cell.angle_gamma   90.00
#
_symmetry.space_group_name_H-M   'P 1'
#
loop_
_entity.id
_entity.type
_entity.pdbx_description
1 polymer ?
#
loop_
_entity_poly.entity_id
_entity_poly.type
_entity_poly.pdbx_seq_one_letter_code
_entity_poly.pdbx_strand_id
1 'polypeptide(L)'
;MKIAFLYLHSAKNVYSTHIGEKMKKKSVFFVVLAILSLFACKQKSDTPNTNNEIEPVIEEGFVKLPALEIEGKEPSCQLPEAENYWKGVFVKNRKVKLSSFAIAKTETTYNLWYEVRIWAEANGYKFASKGKEGRGREGEAPTPEKKDHPVTWISWRDAIVWCNAYTAMKNKNEENCVYRKSKTDGSILKDATNEECDGAFADLSKKGFRLPTEAEWELAARYQGVEGDNFDKTNAEKYGSVYLTNLNSASGAKKPIAFVDIALPQGETYQTLMEELNRVAVCNKWWDNVDWNDFSPPVIETSHVASKDANALGLFDMTGNVYEWCFDYQADDPSVNDAEYRKDGIAYNPQGAISGKERIAKSGSWFTQGDSCVLGYRISWEPTYLNTSIGFRLIYSLE
;
A
#
# COMPACT_ATOMS: atom_id res chain seq x y z
N MET A 1 5.30 9.12 -32.84
CA MET A 1 6.09 9.64 -33.97
C MET A 1 5.26 10.28 -35.07
N LYS A 2 3.98 9.93 -35.29
CA LYS A 2 3.10 10.59 -36.32
C LYS A 2 2.50 11.93 -35.90
N ILE A 3 2.35 12.22 -34.62
CA ILE A 3 1.76 13.47 -34.12
C ILE A 3 2.78 14.63 -34.12
N ALA A 4 4.06 14.34 -33.97
CA ALA A 4 5.10 15.38 -34.02
C ALA A 4 5.36 15.93 -35.42
N PHE A 5 5.03 15.15 -36.47
CA PHE A 5 5.21 15.58 -37.87
C PHE A 5 4.12 16.54 -38.37
N LEU A 6 2.92 16.49 -37.80
CA LEU A 6 1.81 17.38 -38.15
C LEU A 6 1.98 18.80 -37.59
N TYR A 7 2.65 18.95 -36.47
CA TYR A 7 2.91 20.27 -35.85
C TYR A 7 4.04 21.05 -36.58
N LEU A 8 4.99 20.36 -37.16
CA LEU A 8 6.08 20.98 -37.94
C LEU A 8 5.62 21.45 -39.34
N HIS A 9 4.55 20.89 -39.88
CA HIS A 9 4.01 21.26 -41.18
C HIS A 9 3.09 22.49 -41.10
N SER A 10 2.40 22.68 -39.99
CA SER A 10 1.54 23.86 -39.74
C SER A 10 2.35 25.13 -39.47
N ALA A 11 3.53 25.01 -38.88
CA ALA A 11 4.39 26.16 -38.60
C ALA A 11 5.11 26.75 -39.85
N LYS A 12 5.20 25.98 -40.94
CA LYS A 12 5.84 26.45 -42.19
C LYS A 12 4.94 27.33 -43.06
N ASN A 13 3.62 27.28 -42.88
CA ASN A 13 2.68 27.99 -43.73
C ASN A 13 2.19 29.35 -43.18
N VAL A 14 2.60 29.77 -41.98
CA VAL A 14 2.17 31.03 -41.37
C VAL A 14 3.24 32.14 -41.48
N TYR A 15 4.47 31.84 -41.89
CA TYR A 15 5.57 32.82 -41.97
C TYR A 15 6.10 33.13 -43.34
N SER A 16 5.25 32.99 -44.39
CA SER A 16 5.69 33.23 -45.77
C SER A 16 5.12 34.51 -46.40
N THR A 17 4.59 35.49 -45.63
CA THR A 17 4.28 36.79 -46.19
C THR A 17 4.70 37.88 -45.22
N HIS A 18 5.61 38.72 -45.68
CA HIS A 18 6.16 39.93 -45.08
C HIS A 18 7.21 39.71 -43.98
N ILE A 19 8.47 39.70 -44.39
CA ILE A 19 9.55 40.58 -43.96
C ILE A 19 10.80 40.15 -44.75
N GLY A 20 11.34 41.11 -45.49
CA GLY A 20 12.49 40.94 -46.37
C GLY A 20 13.77 40.56 -45.66
N GLU A 21 14.65 39.99 -46.49
CA GLU A 21 16.01 39.62 -46.22
C GLU A 21 16.75 40.51 -45.17
N LYS A 22 17.13 39.91 -44.08
CA LYS A 22 18.30 40.11 -43.24
C LYS A 22 18.03 39.70 -41.79
N MET A 23 17.88 38.45 -41.55
CA MET A 23 18.16 37.89 -40.20
C MET A 23 19.19 36.79 -40.32
N LYS A 24 20.39 37.14 -39.84
CA LYS A 24 21.63 36.36 -39.91
C LYS A 24 21.48 35.03 -39.16
N LYS A 25 22.14 34.03 -39.70
CA LYS A 25 22.34 32.66 -39.22
C LYS A 25 22.73 32.47 -37.73
N LYS A 26 22.76 33.49 -36.92
CA LYS A 26 23.16 33.43 -35.50
C LYS A 26 21.98 33.09 -34.54
N SER A 27 20.75 33.38 -34.89
CA SER A 27 19.58 33.13 -34.00
C SER A 27 19.13 31.68 -33.97
N VAL A 28 19.35 30.93 -35.06
CA VAL A 28 18.96 29.50 -35.11
C VAL A 28 19.92 28.62 -34.27
N PHE A 29 21.20 29.05 -34.14
CA PHE A 29 22.16 28.32 -33.33
C PHE A 29 21.92 28.47 -31.81
N PHE A 30 21.35 29.58 -31.37
CA PHE A 30 21.07 29.82 -29.94
C PHE A 30 19.79 29.06 -29.47
N VAL A 31 18.80 28.86 -30.33
CA VAL A 31 17.58 28.11 -29.99
C VAL A 31 17.87 26.61 -29.96
N VAL A 32 18.74 26.10 -30.82
CA VAL A 32 19.16 24.70 -30.79
C VAL A 32 20.10 24.40 -29.58
N LEU A 33 20.92 25.35 -29.15
CA LEU A 33 21.74 25.18 -27.95
C LEU A 33 20.91 25.25 -26.65
N ALA A 34 19.84 26.04 -26.60
CA ALA A 34 18.94 26.12 -25.45
C ALA A 34 18.07 24.84 -25.29
N ILE A 35 17.76 24.12 -26.37
CA ILE A 35 17.02 22.87 -26.32
C ILE A 35 17.95 21.69 -25.98
N LEU A 36 19.24 21.76 -26.36
CA LEU A 36 20.23 20.74 -25.99
C LEU A 36 20.71 20.88 -24.53
N SER A 37 20.58 22.06 -23.91
CA SER A 37 20.92 22.24 -22.49
C SER A 37 19.83 21.75 -21.52
N LEU A 38 18.62 21.45 -22.00
CA LEU A 38 17.55 20.84 -21.21
C LEU A 38 17.63 19.29 -21.17
N PHE A 39 18.50 18.69 -21.98
CA PHE A 39 18.80 17.25 -21.96
C PHE A 39 20.21 16.93 -21.43
N ALA A 40 20.89 17.88 -20.81
CA ALA A 40 22.06 17.56 -20.01
C ALA A 40 21.60 16.77 -18.81
N CYS A 41 21.73 15.46 -18.91
CA CYS A 41 21.67 14.53 -17.80
C CYS A 41 22.36 15.18 -16.59
N LYS A 42 21.64 15.38 -15.48
CA LYS A 42 22.29 15.62 -14.20
C LYS A 42 23.23 14.43 -13.97
N GLN A 43 24.51 14.60 -14.23
CA GLN A 43 25.49 13.72 -13.62
C GLN A 43 25.23 13.82 -12.11
N LYS A 44 24.80 12.71 -11.51
CA LYS A 44 24.82 12.55 -10.07
C LYS A 44 26.23 12.91 -9.63
N SER A 45 26.37 13.98 -8.88
CA SER A 45 27.59 14.21 -8.13
C SER A 45 27.67 13.08 -7.11
N ASP A 46 28.68 12.24 -7.17
CA ASP A 46 29.01 11.21 -6.18
C ASP A 46 29.48 11.82 -4.85
N THR A 47 28.88 12.90 -4.40
CA THR A 47 28.98 13.31 -3.01
C THR A 47 28.05 12.40 -2.23
N PRO A 48 28.55 11.66 -1.23
CA PRO A 48 27.67 10.86 -0.37
C PRO A 48 26.63 11.80 0.22
N ASN A 49 25.35 11.52 -0.05
CA ASN A 49 24.25 12.22 0.60
C ASN A 49 24.39 11.93 2.10
N THR A 50 24.77 12.92 2.89
CA THR A 50 24.96 12.82 4.34
C THR A 50 23.63 12.83 5.08
N ASN A 51 22.52 13.05 4.39
CA ASN A 51 21.17 12.85 4.90
C ASN A 51 20.75 11.43 4.54
N ASN A 52 20.69 10.56 5.54
CA ASN A 52 20.25 9.17 5.44
C ASN A 52 18.72 9.07 5.15
N GLU A 53 18.22 9.82 4.18
CA GLU A 53 16.82 9.77 3.77
C GLU A 53 16.57 8.51 2.94
N ILE A 54 15.45 7.85 3.21
CA ILE A 54 14.97 6.74 2.39
C ILE A 54 14.36 7.35 1.13
N GLU A 55 15.05 7.24 -0.01
CA GLU A 55 14.48 7.63 -1.29
C GLU A 55 13.66 6.46 -1.85
N PRO A 56 12.34 6.62 -2.02
CA PRO A 56 11.51 5.57 -2.62
C PRO A 56 11.91 5.37 -4.09
N VAL A 57 12.22 4.12 -4.45
CA VAL A 57 12.48 3.74 -5.83
C VAL A 57 11.25 3.07 -6.40
N ILE A 58 10.64 3.66 -7.43
CA ILE A 58 9.45 3.16 -8.09
C ILE A 58 9.85 2.34 -9.32
N GLU A 59 9.40 1.10 -9.40
CA GLU A 59 9.64 0.20 -10.51
C GLU A 59 8.38 -0.65 -10.78
N GLU A 60 7.90 -0.64 -12.01
CA GLU A 60 6.74 -1.45 -12.45
C GLU A 60 5.51 -1.41 -11.52
N GLY A 61 5.19 -0.24 -10.94
CA GLY A 61 4.04 -0.09 -10.04
C GLY A 61 4.30 -0.46 -8.57
N PHE A 62 5.54 -0.72 -8.20
CA PHE A 62 5.98 -1.01 -6.83
C PHE A 62 6.89 0.10 -6.29
N VAL A 63 6.86 0.25 -4.97
CA VAL A 63 7.79 1.10 -4.20
C VAL A 63 8.72 0.20 -3.41
N LYS A 64 10.04 0.39 -3.56
CA LYS A 64 11.05 -0.38 -2.85
C LYS A 64 11.44 0.32 -1.55
N LEU A 65 11.38 -0.39 -0.44
CA LEU A 65 11.88 0.04 0.85
C LEU A 65 13.16 -0.74 1.21
N PRO A 66 14.17 -0.07 1.74
CA PRO A 66 15.36 -0.73 2.25
C PRO A 66 15.07 -1.51 3.53
N ALA A 67 15.99 -2.37 3.94
CA ALA A 67 15.93 -3.00 5.25
C ALA A 67 15.99 -1.94 6.36
N LEU A 68 15.06 -2.03 7.32
CA LEU A 68 14.92 -1.08 8.43
C LEU A 68 14.75 -1.80 9.76
N GLU A 69 15.36 -1.25 10.79
CA GLU A 69 15.10 -1.61 12.19
C GLU A 69 14.35 -0.47 12.86
N ILE A 70 13.20 -0.76 13.45
CA ILE A 70 12.33 0.20 14.11
C ILE A 70 12.18 -0.19 15.58
N GLU A 71 12.43 0.75 16.47
CA GLU A 71 12.12 0.63 17.89
C GLU A 71 10.76 1.28 18.16
N GLY A 72 9.79 0.47 18.55
CA GLY A 72 8.44 0.93 18.89
C GLY A 72 8.42 1.79 20.16
N LYS A 73 7.52 2.76 20.18
CA LYS A 73 7.33 3.72 21.28
C LYS A 73 5.89 3.76 21.72
N GLU A 74 5.67 4.38 22.89
CA GLU A 74 4.32 4.78 23.28
C GLU A 74 3.79 5.78 22.24
N PRO A 75 2.54 5.60 21.76
CA PRO A 75 1.93 6.58 20.86
C PRO A 75 1.94 7.97 21.46
N SER A 76 2.34 8.98 20.68
CA SER A 76 2.31 10.39 21.09
C SER A 76 0.93 11.03 20.93
N CYS A 77 0.00 10.31 20.27
CA CYS A 77 -1.34 10.79 19.94
C CYS A 77 -2.43 10.10 20.79
N GLN A 78 -3.58 10.76 20.92
CA GLN A 78 -4.78 10.16 21.46
C GLN A 78 -5.32 9.12 20.47
N LEU A 79 -5.66 7.93 20.96
CA LEU A 79 -6.30 6.87 20.17
C LEU A 79 -7.80 6.83 20.47
N PRO A 80 -8.64 6.29 19.55
CA PRO A 80 -10.09 6.23 19.75
C PRO A 80 -10.51 5.52 21.04
N GLU A 81 -9.81 4.43 21.37
CA GLU A 81 -9.98 3.66 22.60
C GLU A 81 -8.61 3.19 23.11
N ALA A 82 -8.55 2.86 24.42
CA ALA A 82 -7.31 2.38 25.03
C ALA A 82 -6.98 0.91 24.68
N GLU A 83 -7.73 0.30 23.80
CA GLU A 83 -7.61 -1.09 23.40
C GLU A 83 -6.36 -1.36 22.53
N ASN A 84 -5.81 -2.57 22.64
CA ASN A 84 -4.58 -2.92 21.94
C ASN A 84 -4.70 -2.90 20.41
N TYR A 85 -5.89 -3.15 19.87
CA TYR A 85 -6.13 -3.17 18.40
C TYR A 85 -6.07 -1.77 17.73
N TRP A 86 -5.93 -0.68 18.53
CA TRP A 86 -5.69 0.68 18.02
C TRP A 86 -4.21 1.10 18.02
N LYS A 87 -3.32 0.29 18.61
CA LYS A 87 -1.92 0.65 18.86
C LYS A 87 -0.95 0.25 17.76
N GLY A 88 -1.44 -0.34 16.68
CA GLY A 88 -0.56 -0.85 15.60
C GLY A 88 0.38 -1.95 16.08
N VAL A 89 1.47 -2.15 15.36
CA VAL A 89 2.44 -3.24 15.65
C VAL A 89 3.78 -2.77 16.20
N PHE A 90 4.14 -1.50 16.05
CA PHE A 90 5.38 -0.95 16.63
C PHE A 90 5.13 -0.47 18.07
N VAL A 91 4.68 -1.40 18.92
CA VAL A 91 4.37 -1.12 20.33
C VAL A 91 5.64 -0.84 21.14
N LYS A 92 5.49 -0.12 22.26
CA LYS A 92 6.58 0.27 23.15
C LYS A 92 7.52 -0.88 23.48
N ASN A 93 8.82 -0.63 23.39
CA ASN A 93 9.92 -1.59 23.66
C ASN A 93 10.03 -2.76 22.66
N ARG A 94 9.16 -2.87 21.67
CA ARG A 94 9.31 -3.85 20.60
C ARG A 94 10.31 -3.34 19.56
N LYS A 95 11.36 -4.12 19.30
CA LYS A 95 12.29 -3.84 18.20
C LYS A 95 11.98 -4.78 17.04
N VAL A 96 11.73 -4.22 15.87
CA VAL A 96 11.40 -4.96 14.66
C VAL A 96 12.40 -4.62 13.57
N LYS A 97 12.98 -5.65 12.96
CA LYS A 97 13.84 -5.51 11.78
C LYS A 97 13.18 -6.15 10.58
N LEU A 98 12.93 -5.34 9.57
CA LEU A 98 12.39 -5.77 8.29
C LEU A 98 13.50 -5.82 7.25
N SER A 99 13.57 -6.90 6.49
CA SER A 99 14.38 -6.99 5.27
C SER A 99 13.85 -6.02 4.21
N SER A 100 14.65 -5.76 3.19
CA SER A 100 14.21 -4.93 2.07
C SER A 100 13.07 -5.61 1.29
N PHE A 101 12.08 -4.81 0.91
CA PHE A 101 10.91 -5.30 0.18
C PHE A 101 10.39 -4.26 -0.81
N ALA A 102 9.57 -4.72 -1.74
CA ALA A 102 8.80 -3.86 -2.63
C ALA A 102 7.31 -4.06 -2.39
N ILE A 103 6.56 -2.97 -2.26
CA ILE A 103 5.11 -2.95 -2.04
C ILE A 103 4.39 -2.31 -3.22
N ALA A 104 3.26 -2.87 -3.64
CA ALA A 104 2.45 -2.32 -4.72
C ALA A 104 1.92 -0.93 -4.35
N LYS A 105 1.95 -0.01 -5.32
CA LYS A 105 1.47 1.38 -5.13
C LYS A 105 0.00 1.45 -4.76
N THR A 106 -0.78 0.49 -5.22
CA THR A 106 -2.22 0.40 -5.05
C THR A 106 -2.62 -0.97 -4.55
N GLU A 107 -3.84 -1.11 -4.14
CA GLU A 107 -4.52 -2.39 -3.96
C GLU A 107 -4.51 -3.17 -5.27
N THR A 108 -4.67 -4.50 -5.21
CA THR A 108 -4.81 -5.35 -6.39
C THR A 108 -6.13 -5.06 -7.09
N THR A 109 -6.08 -4.60 -8.35
CA THR A 109 -7.29 -4.29 -9.12
C THR A 109 -8.05 -5.55 -9.52
N TYR A 110 -9.36 -5.41 -9.74
CA TYR A 110 -10.17 -6.52 -10.22
C TYR A 110 -9.72 -7.04 -11.59
N ASN A 111 -9.26 -6.14 -12.47
CA ASN A 111 -8.72 -6.55 -13.78
C ASN A 111 -7.52 -7.50 -13.63
N LEU A 112 -6.54 -7.12 -12.79
CA LEU A 112 -5.38 -7.96 -12.55
C LEU A 112 -5.77 -9.28 -11.87
N TRP A 113 -6.66 -9.22 -10.87
CA TRP A 113 -7.20 -10.41 -10.23
C TRP A 113 -7.82 -11.38 -11.25
N TYR A 114 -8.69 -10.87 -12.11
CA TYR A 114 -9.42 -11.66 -13.10
C TYR A 114 -8.48 -12.33 -14.09
N GLU A 115 -7.55 -11.59 -14.69
CA GLU A 115 -6.57 -12.12 -15.64
C GLU A 115 -5.76 -13.27 -15.06
N VAL A 116 -5.22 -13.07 -13.86
CA VAL A 116 -4.41 -14.10 -13.18
C VAL A 116 -5.27 -15.29 -12.77
N ARG A 117 -6.49 -15.06 -12.27
CA ARG A 117 -7.40 -16.14 -11.89
C ARG A 117 -7.75 -17.05 -13.08
N ILE A 118 -8.08 -16.46 -14.23
CA ILE A 118 -8.39 -17.25 -15.45
C ILE A 118 -7.18 -18.11 -15.85
N TRP A 119 -5.98 -17.53 -15.84
CA TRP A 119 -4.77 -18.29 -16.10
C TRP A 119 -4.55 -19.38 -15.04
N ALA A 120 -4.72 -19.07 -13.78
CA ALA A 120 -4.49 -19.96 -12.65
C ALA A 120 -5.43 -21.18 -12.69
N GLU A 121 -6.73 -20.98 -12.91
CA GLU A 121 -7.71 -22.06 -13.03
C GLU A 121 -7.34 -23.03 -14.17
N ALA A 122 -6.81 -22.52 -15.30
CA ALA A 122 -6.31 -23.33 -16.41
C ALA A 122 -4.98 -24.06 -16.09
N ASN A 123 -4.27 -23.66 -15.01
CA ASN A 123 -2.98 -24.23 -14.60
C ASN A 123 -3.05 -24.98 -13.25
N GLY A 124 -4.25 -25.43 -12.85
CA GLY A 124 -4.45 -26.34 -11.74
C GLY A 124 -4.58 -25.66 -10.36
N TYR A 125 -4.73 -24.33 -10.33
CA TYR A 125 -5.08 -23.61 -9.11
C TYR A 125 -6.61 -23.59 -8.94
N LYS A 126 -7.07 -23.52 -7.69
CA LYS A 126 -8.50 -23.45 -7.34
C LYS A 126 -8.76 -22.36 -6.33
N PHE A 127 -9.85 -21.63 -6.53
CA PHE A 127 -10.31 -20.55 -5.66
C PHE A 127 -11.67 -20.91 -5.03
N ALA A 128 -11.84 -20.50 -3.77
CA ALA A 128 -13.13 -20.61 -3.09
C ALA A 128 -14.10 -19.52 -3.57
N SER A 129 -13.57 -18.33 -3.88
CA SER A 129 -14.32 -17.24 -4.48
C SER A 129 -13.63 -16.75 -5.78
N LYS A 130 -14.46 -16.33 -6.75
CA LYS A 130 -13.98 -15.76 -8.01
C LYS A 130 -13.72 -14.25 -7.94
N GLY A 131 -13.99 -13.62 -6.78
CA GLY A 131 -13.87 -12.19 -6.59
C GLY A 131 -14.95 -11.38 -7.28
N LYS A 132 -15.06 -10.10 -6.88
CA LYS A 132 -16.01 -9.12 -7.44
C LYS A 132 -15.30 -7.84 -7.81
N GLU A 133 -15.82 -7.19 -8.84
CA GLU A 133 -15.49 -5.83 -9.20
C GLU A 133 -16.28 -4.87 -8.30
N GLY A 134 -15.65 -4.40 -7.19
CA GLY A 134 -16.35 -3.63 -6.18
C GLY A 134 -17.58 -4.38 -5.62
N ARG A 135 -18.78 -3.85 -5.88
CA ARG A 135 -20.08 -4.48 -5.53
C ARG A 135 -20.71 -5.27 -6.68
N GLY A 136 -20.00 -5.52 -7.75
CA GLY A 136 -20.44 -6.27 -8.91
C GLY A 136 -20.76 -7.74 -8.60
N ARG A 137 -21.02 -8.50 -9.65
CA ARG A 137 -21.26 -9.94 -9.54
C ARG A 137 -19.95 -10.72 -9.48
N GLU A 138 -19.98 -11.81 -8.78
CA GLU A 138 -18.83 -12.67 -8.60
C GLU A 138 -18.40 -13.34 -9.91
N GLY A 139 -17.10 -13.19 -10.25
CA GLY A 139 -16.45 -13.88 -11.35
C GLY A 139 -16.79 -13.37 -12.76
N GLU A 140 -17.61 -12.34 -12.89
CA GLU A 140 -17.87 -11.71 -14.20
C GLU A 140 -16.63 -11.01 -14.76
N ALA A 141 -16.57 -10.85 -16.07
CA ALA A 141 -15.48 -10.14 -16.71
C ALA A 141 -15.43 -8.67 -16.27
N PRO A 142 -14.23 -8.07 -16.14
CA PRO A 142 -14.08 -6.67 -15.76
C PRO A 142 -14.80 -5.73 -16.72
N THR A 143 -15.45 -4.70 -16.15
CA THR A 143 -16.11 -3.65 -16.94
C THR A 143 -15.15 -2.50 -17.23
N PRO A 144 -15.31 -1.75 -18.33
CA PRO A 144 -14.48 -0.58 -18.61
C PRO A 144 -14.51 0.45 -17.49
N GLU A 145 -15.67 0.58 -16.81
CA GLU A 145 -15.94 1.59 -15.78
C GLU A 145 -15.33 1.24 -14.43
N LYS A 146 -15.16 -0.05 -14.10
CA LYS A 146 -14.75 -0.47 -12.75
C LYS A 146 -13.59 -1.46 -12.70
N LYS A 147 -13.02 -1.83 -13.82
CA LYS A 147 -11.87 -2.76 -13.88
C LYS A 147 -10.69 -2.38 -13.01
N ASP A 148 -10.53 -1.07 -12.74
CA ASP A 148 -9.49 -0.50 -11.91
C ASP A 148 -9.95 -0.25 -10.44
N HIS A 149 -11.15 -0.72 -10.05
CA HIS A 149 -11.50 -0.86 -8.64
C HIS A 149 -10.71 -2.01 -8.01
N PRO A 150 -10.45 -1.99 -6.69
CA PRO A 150 -9.83 -3.13 -6.02
C PRO A 150 -10.72 -4.37 -6.15
N VAL A 151 -10.09 -5.54 -6.23
CA VAL A 151 -10.83 -6.80 -6.09
C VAL A 151 -11.42 -6.88 -4.69
N THR A 152 -12.66 -7.34 -4.61
CA THR A 152 -13.39 -7.60 -3.37
C THR A 152 -13.97 -9.01 -3.35
N TRP A 153 -14.59 -9.40 -2.23
CA TRP A 153 -15.24 -10.71 -2.09
C TRP A 153 -14.24 -11.86 -2.33
N ILE A 154 -13.06 -11.74 -1.74
CA ILE A 154 -12.01 -12.75 -1.76
C ILE A 154 -11.58 -13.07 -0.32
N SER A 155 -11.34 -14.34 -0.05
CA SER A 155 -10.86 -14.79 1.24
C SER A 155 -9.33 -14.61 1.35
N TRP A 156 -8.81 -14.71 2.57
CA TRP A 156 -7.38 -14.76 2.79
C TRP A 156 -6.73 -15.97 2.09
N ARG A 157 -7.43 -17.14 2.08
CA ARG A 157 -6.97 -18.32 1.35
C ARG A 157 -6.87 -18.08 -0.15
N ASP A 158 -7.88 -17.40 -0.73
CA ASP A 158 -7.87 -17.03 -2.16
C ASP A 158 -6.70 -16.11 -2.46
N ALA A 159 -6.42 -15.12 -1.60
CA ALA A 159 -5.35 -14.16 -1.80
C ALA A 159 -3.95 -14.83 -1.80
N ILE A 160 -3.65 -15.74 -0.87
CA ILE A 160 -2.35 -16.43 -0.83
C ILE A 160 -2.16 -17.40 -2.00
N VAL A 161 -3.21 -18.14 -2.37
CA VAL A 161 -3.17 -19.04 -3.54
C VAL A 161 -3.00 -18.25 -4.83
N TRP A 162 -3.68 -17.10 -4.94
CA TRP A 162 -3.55 -16.20 -6.08
C TRP A 162 -2.13 -15.59 -6.17
N CYS A 163 -1.50 -15.21 -5.06
CA CYS A 163 -0.12 -14.73 -5.05
C CYS A 163 0.85 -15.79 -5.59
N ASN A 164 0.68 -17.06 -5.24
CA ASN A 164 1.46 -18.16 -5.83
C ASN A 164 1.19 -18.30 -7.32
N ALA A 165 -0.08 -18.24 -7.74
CA ALA A 165 -0.44 -18.30 -9.15
C ALA A 165 0.15 -17.14 -9.95
N TYR A 166 0.08 -15.91 -9.43
CA TYR A 166 0.67 -14.74 -10.08
C TYR A 166 2.19 -14.86 -10.20
N THR A 167 2.86 -15.36 -9.15
CA THR A 167 4.29 -15.66 -9.19
C THR A 167 4.63 -16.68 -10.28
N ALA A 168 3.89 -17.77 -10.33
CA ALA A 168 4.11 -18.83 -11.34
C ALA A 168 3.85 -18.32 -12.77
N MET A 169 2.81 -17.51 -12.96
CA MET A 169 2.47 -16.89 -14.24
C MET A 169 3.58 -15.95 -14.73
N LYS A 170 4.06 -15.06 -13.85
CA LYS A 170 5.11 -14.07 -14.21
C LYS A 170 6.46 -14.72 -14.45
N ASN A 171 6.85 -15.70 -13.63
CA ASN A 171 8.15 -16.35 -13.72
C ASN A 171 8.16 -17.55 -14.68
N LYS A 172 6.99 -17.99 -15.17
CA LYS A 172 6.79 -19.23 -15.98
C LYS A 172 7.27 -20.50 -15.26
N ASN A 173 7.37 -20.47 -13.94
CA ASN A 173 7.68 -21.59 -13.05
C ASN A 173 7.22 -21.26 -11.61
N GLU A 174 7.24 -22.24 -10.73
CA GLU A 174 6.76 -22.17 -9.35
C GLU A 174 7.88 -22.03 -8.31
N GLU A 175 9.11 -21.90 -8.73
CA GLU A 175 10.29 -21.93 -7.84
C GLU A 175 10.24 -20.83 -6.78
N ASN A 176 9.80 -19.64 -7.17
CA ASN A 176 9.68 -18.48 -6.30
C ASN A 176 8.31 -18.34 -5.61
N CYS A 177 7.38 -19.29 -5.74
CA CYS A 177 6.14 -19.25 -4.98
C CYS A 177 6.45 -19.23 -3.47
N VAL A 178 5.80 -18.34 -2.75
CA VAL A 178 6.10 -18.06 -1.33
C VAL A 178 5.33 -18.99 -0.41
N TYR A 179 4.06 -19.27 -0.70
CA TYR A 179 3.19 -19.99 0.22
C TYR A 179 3.28 -21.51 0.05
N ARG A 180 3.67 -22.16 1.14
CA ARG A 180 3.88 -23.61 1.25
C ARG A 180 2.90 -24.19 2.27
N LYS A 181 2.62 -25.49 2.19
CA LYS A 181 1.73 -26.18 3.14
C LYS A 181 2.20 -26.04 4.59
N SER A 182 3.50 -26.19 4.83
CA SER A 182 4.12 -25.98 6.14
C SER A 182 5.63 -25.73 6.01
N LYS A 183 6.28 -25.44 7.12
CA LYS A 183 7.74 -25.32 7.19
C LYS A 183 8.48 -26.61 6.81
N THR A 184 7.85 -27.77 7.02
CA THR A 184 8.43 -29.11 6.73
C THR A 184 7.89 -29.72 5.44
N ASP A 185 6.71 -29.32 4.98
CA ASP A 185 6.16 -29.68 3.68
C ASP A 185 6.24 -28.48 2.73
N GLY A 186 7.27 -28.48 1.88
CA GLY A 186 7.51 -27.44 0.90
C GLY A 186 6.58 -27.44 -0.30
N SER A 187 5.52 -28.25 -0.31
CA SER A 187 4.52 -28.27 -1.39
C SER A 187 3.82 -26.93 -1.49
N ILE A 188 3.65 -26.45 -2.73
CA ILE A 188 3.03 -25.16 -3.02
C ILE A 188 1.53 -25.24 -2.80
N LEU A 189 0.96 -24.23 -2.11
CA LEU A 189 -0.48 -24.09 -1.96
C LEU A 189 -1.11 -23.61 -3.28
N LYS A 190 -2.04 -24.42 -3.80
CA LYS A 190 -2.75 -24.18 -5.06
C LYS A 190 -4.28 -24.27 -4.95
N ASP A 191 -4.81 -24.70 -3.82
CA ASP A 191 -6.24 -24.94 -3.63
C ASP A 191 -6.75 -24.16 -2.41
N ALA A 192 -7.38 -23.02 -2.64
CA ALA A 192 -7.95 -22.15 -1.60
C ALA A 192 -9.18 -22.74 -0.93
N THR A 193 -9.77 -23.81 -1.49
CA THR A 193 -10.91 -24.51 -0.88
C THR A 193 -10.47 -25.46 0.24
N ASN A 194 -9.16 -25.73 0.34
CA ASN A 194 -8.58 -26.63 1.31
C ASN A 194 -8.17 -25.89 2.58
N GLU A 195 -8.55 -26.44 3.75
CA GLU A 195 -8.17 -25.92 5.07
C GLU A 195 -6.65 -25.96 5.35
N GLU A 196 -5.87 -26.72 4.58
CA GLU A 196 -4.40 -26.69 4.64
C GLU A 196 -3.84 -25.27 4.45
N CYS A 197 -4.58 -24.39 3.76
CA CYS A 197 -4.21 -22.98 3.61
C CYS A 197 -4.13 -22.24 4.94
N ASP A 198 -4.90 -22.61 5.96
CA ASP A 198 -4.92 -21.91 7.25
C ASP A 198 -3.56 -22.02 7.95
N GLY A 199 -2.89 -23.18 7.81
CA GLY A 199 -1.55 -23.42 8.32
C GLY A 199 -0.40 -23.00 7.38
N ALA A 200 -0.67 -22.21 6.35
CA ALA A 200 0.33 -21.82 5.36
C ALA A 200 1.62 -21.28 5.99
N PHE A 201 2.75 -21.78 5.51
CA PHE A 201 4.06 -21.21 5.77
C PHE A 201 4.47 -20.27 4.66
N ALA A 202 4.84 -19.02 4.99
CA ALA A 202 5.41 -18.07 4.04
C ALA A 202 6.95 -18.19 4.05
N ASP A 203 7.51 -18.71 2.98
CA ASP A 203 8.96 -18.78 2.78
C ASP A 203 9.45 -17.43 2.23
N LEU A 204 9.86 -16.53 3.14
CA LEU A 204 10.34 -15.19 2.79
C LEU A 204 11.68 -15.17 2.05
N SER A 205 12.38 -16.31 1.94
CA SER A 205 13.58 -16.44 1.09
C SER A 205 13.23 -16.47 -0.40
N LYS A 206 11.93 -16.66 -0.73
CA LYS A 206 11.43 -16.67 -2.10
C LYS A 206 11.12 -15.24 -2.55
N LYS A 207 11.40 -14.96 -3.83
CA LYS A 207 11.21 -13.63 -4.43
C LYS A 207 9.87 -13.49 -5.18
N GLY A 208 8.89 -14.32 -4.82
CA GLY A 208 7.55 -14.27 -5.38
C GLY A 208 6.66 -13.24 -4.70
N PHE A 209 5.50 -13.01 -5.32
CA PHE A 209 4.48 -12.14 -4.79
C PHE A 209 3.80 -12.77 -3.57
N ARG A 210 3.46 -11.92 -2.60
CA ARG A 210 2.83 -12.32 -1.34
C ARG A 210 2.01 -11.18 -0.74
N LEU A 211 1.23 -11.48 0.28
CA LEU A 211 0.64 -10.48 1.17
C LEU A 211 1.75 -9.82 2.00
N PRO A 212 1.58 -8.56 2.40
CA PRO A 212 2.44 -7.96 3.41
C PRO A 212 2.29 -8.67 4.75
N THR A 213 3.35 -8.68 5.55
CA THR A 213 3.18 -8.81 6.99
C THR A 213 2.58 -7.54 7.54
N GLU A 214 1.93 -7.59 8.70
CA GLU A 214 1.35 -6.40 9.32
C GLU A 214 2.41 -5.32 9.59
N ALA A 215 3.63 -5.73 9.97
CA ALA A 215 4.72 -4.80 10.21
C ALA A 215 5.23 -4.12 8.93
N GLU A 216 5.30 -4.85 7.81
CA GLU A 216 5.65 -4.27 6.50
C GLU A 216 4.56 -3.29 6.02
N TRP A 217 3.29 -3.67 6.19
CA TRP A 217 2.16 -2.83 5.83
C TRP A 217 2.15 -1.54 6.65
N GLU A 218 2.30 -1.63 7.98
CA GLU A 218 2.25 -0.46 8.87
C GLU A 218 3.43 0.48 8.61
N LEU A 219 4.65 -0.05 8.41
CA LEU A 219 5.80 0.77 8.02
C LEU A 219 5.52 1.55 6.75
N ALA A 220 5.05 0.87 5.71
CA ALA A 220 4.77 1.50 4.42
C ALA A 220 3.63 2.55 4.50
N ALA A 221 2.60 2.28 5.29
CA ALA A 221 1.47 3.18 5.46
C ALA A 221 1.81 4.45 6.26
N ARG A 222 2.70 4.33 7.27
CA ARG A 222 3.04 5.42 8.21
C ARG A 222 4.25 6.23 7.80
N TYR A 223 5.08 5.76 6.88
CA TYR A 223 6.34 6.43 6.52
C TYR A 223 6.10 7.84 5.97
N GLN A 224 6.75 8.86 6.56
CA GLN A 224 6.66 10.26 6.12
C GLN A 224 7.92 10.79 5.41
N GLY A 225 9.07 10.15 5.61
CA GLY A 225 10.35 10.61 5.06
C GLY A 225 11.01 11.73 5.84
N VAL A 226 10.29 12.79 6.13
CA VAL A 226 10.78 13.98 6.81
C VAL A 226 9.92 14.33 8.04
N GLU A 227 10.46 15.17 8.91
CA GLU A 227 9.72 15.74 10.04
C GLU A 227 8.51 16.56 9.53
N GLY A 228 7.35 16.34 10.11
CA GLY A 228 6.09 17.00 9.78
C GLY A 228 5.30 17.35 11.06
N ASP A 229 4.01 17.65 10.91
CA ASP A 229 3.18 18.08 12.03
C ASP A 229 2.43 16.94 12.72
N ASN A 230 2.29 15.80 12.08
CA ASN A 230 1.45 14.68 12.53
C ASN A 230 2.23 13.37 12.49
N PHE A 231 3.22 13.24 13.39
CA PHE A 231 4.17 12.12 13.34
C PHE A 231 4.66 11.65 14.70
N ASP A 232 5.04 10.37 14.73
CA ASP A 232 5.90 9.77 15.73
C ASP A 232 7.33 9.69 15.20
N LYS A 233 8.29 10.20 15.99
CA LYS A 233 9.71 10.06 15.67
C LYS A 233 10.26 8.79 16.29
N THR A 234 10.79 7.90 15.47
CA THR A 234 11.53 6.73 15.94
C THR A 234 12.95 6.74 15.40
N ASN A 235 13.82 5.89 15.94
CA ASN A 235 15.19 5.73 15.45
C ASN A 235 15.30 4.43 14.66
N ALA A 236 16.01 4.50 13.53
CA ALA A 236 16.45 3.33 12.80
C ALA A 236 17.98 3.33 12.78
N GLU A 237 18.59 2.22 13.19
CA GLU A 237 20.03 2.11 13.43
C GLU A 237 20.89 2.66 12.27
N LYS A 238 20.52 2.35 11.03
CA LYS A 238 21.26 2.75 9.83
C LYS A 238 20.85 4.12 9.27
N TYR A 239 19.60 4.52 9.46
CA TYR A 239 19.00 5.70 8.80
C TYR A 239 18.77 6.87 9.74
N GLY A 240 19.15 6.75 11.01
CA GLY A 240 18.93 7.80 11.99
C GLY A 240 17.47 7.94 12.41
N SER A 241 16.90 9.13 12.27
CA SER A 241 15.49 9.36 12.61
C SER A 241 14.56 8.94 11.47
N VAL A 242 13.54 8.18 11.81
CA VAL A 242 12.42 7.83 10.93
C VAL A 242 11.16 8.50 11.47
N TYR A 243 10.41 9.13 10.59
CA TYR A 243 9.17 9.82 10.92
C TYR A 243 8.00 9.00 10.41
N LEU A 244 7.11 8.63 11.31
CA LEU A 244 5.94 7.81 11.03
C LEU A 244 4.67 8.61 11.30
N THR A 245 3.72 8.65 10.38
CA THR A 245 2.40 9.26 10.61
C THR A 245 1.78 8.70 11.89
N ASN A 246 1.15 9.55 12.69
CA ASN A 246 0.51 9.17 13.95
C ASN A 246 -0.55 8.09 13.75
N LEU A 247 -0.70 7.22 14.74
CA LEU A 247 -1.62 6.08 14.69
C LEU A 247 -3.09 6.47 14.57
N ASN A 248 -3.47 7.65 15.07
CA ASN A 248 -4.83 8.20 14.98
C ASN A 248 -5.09 8.96 13.68
N SER A 249 -4.30 8.76 12.67
CA SER A 249 -4.37 9.47 11.38
C SER A 249 -4.51 8.51 10.20
N ALA A 250 -4.80 9.07 9.03
CA ALA A 250 -4.77 8.37 7.75
C ALA A 250 -3.37 8.42 7.12
N SER A 251 -3.07 7.48 6.24
CA SER A 251 -1.81 7.46 5.50
C SER A 251 -1.68 8.69 4.60
N GLY A 252 -0.57 9.41 4.71
CA GLY A 252 -0.32 10.64 3.97
C GLY A 252 -1.09 11.87 4.50
N ALA A 253 -1.87 11.72 5.57
CA ALA A 253 -2.55 12.84 6.20
C ALA A 253 -1.62 13.66 7.10
N LYS A 254 -1.81 14.97 7.08
CA LYS A 254 -1.08 15.94 7.90
C LYS A 254 -1.78 16.22 9.23
N LYS A 255 -2.95 15.63 9.47
CA LYS A 255 -3.81 15.84 10.62
C LYS A 255 -4.38 14.51 11.11
N PRO A 256 -4.77 14.40 12.38
CA PRO A 256 -5.49 13.22 12.87
C PRO A 256 -6.87 13.10 12.23
N ILE A 257 -7.46 11.92 12.32
CA ILE A 257 -8.88 11.71 12.03
C ILE A 257 -9.71 12.12 13.24
N ALA A 258 -10.85 12.77 13.01
CA ALA A 258 -11.81 13.07 14.05
C ALA A 258 -12.60 11.82 14.46
N PHE A 259 -12.76 11.61 15.76
CA PHE A 259 -13.59 10.56 16.38
C PHE A 259 -14.12 11.04 17.72
N VAL A 260 -14.93 10.23 18.39
CA VAL A 260 -15.52 10.58 19.70
C VAL A 260 -14.42 10.90 20.72
N ASP A 261 -14.61 11.99 21.47
CA ASP A 261 -13.72 12.46 22.54
C ASP A 261 -12.29 12.84 22.12
N ILE A 262 -12.03 13.06 20.82
CA ILE A 262 -10.74 13.59 20.39
C ILE A 262 -10.58 15.05 20.80
N ALA A 263 -9.40 15.38 21.34
CA ALA A 263 -8.98 16.77 21.47
C ALA A 263 -8.55 17.33 20.11
N LEU A 264 -9.22 18.35 19.62
CA LEU A 264 -8.84 18.99 18.36
C LEU A 264 -7.45 19.64 18.48
N PRO A 265 -6.56 19.45 17.48
CA PRO A 265 -5.33 20.22 17.41
C PRO A 265 -5.62 21.73 17.36
N GLN A 266 -4.69 22.54 17.86
CA GLN A 266 -4.83 23.99 17.88
C GLN A 266 -5.09 24.56 16.49
N GLY A 267 -6.16 25.31 16.32
CA GLY A 267 -6.54 25.94 15.06
C GLY A 267 -7.33 25.05 14.11
N GLU A 268 -7.57 23.78 14.46
CA GLU A 268 -8.34 22.84 13.65
C GLU A 268 -9.83 22.82 14.07
N THR A 269 -10.65 22.39 13.13
CA THR A 269 -12.08 22.13 13.30
C THR A 269 -12.39 20.72 12.81
N TYR A 270 -13.54 20.16 13.19
CA TYR A 270 -13.99 18.87 12.64
C TYR A 270 -14.11 18.91 11.11
N GLN A 271 -14.50 20.05 10.54
CA GLN A 271 -14.56 20.28 9.11
C GLN A 271 -13.17 20.16 8.44
N THR A 272 -12.12 20.79 9.01
CA THR A 272 -10.77 20.73 8.43
C THR A 272 -10.15 19.35 8.60
N LEU A 273 -10.50 18.58 9.63
CA LEU A 273 -10.09 17.17 9.77
C LEU A 273 -10.82 16.28 8.75
N MET A 274 -12.11 16.54 8.48
CA MET A 274 -12.89 15.84 7.45
C MET A 274 -12.32 16.10 6.05
N GLU A 275 -11.99 17.33 5.71
CA GLU A 275 -11.38 17.69 4.42
C GLU A 275 -10.05 16.96 4.21
N GLU A 276 -9.22 16.87 5.26
CA GLU A 276 -7.96 16.13 5.22
C GLU A 276 -8.18 14.63 5.06
N LEU A 277 -9.12 14.04 5.79
CA LEU A 277 -9.49 12.63 5.64
C LEU A 277 -9.98 12.34 4.21
N ASN A 278 -10.86 13.19 3.67
CA ASN A 278 -11.39 13.03 2.30
C ASN A 278 -10.32 13.19 1.23
N ARG A 279 -9.24 13.91 1.50
CA ARG A 279 -8.12 14.06 0.57
C ARG A 279 -7.36 12.75 0.36
N VAL A 280 -7.21 11.93 1.39
CA VAL A 280 -6.33 10.76 1.40
C VAL A 280 -7.05 9.42 1.51
N ALA A 281 -8.35 9.39 1.84
CA ALA A 281 -9.07 8.15 2.14
C ALA A 281 -10.43 8.07 1.45
N VAL A 282 -10.86 6.84 1.16
CA VAL A 282 -12.22 6.49 0.75
C VAL A 282 -12.88 5.74 1.90
N CYS A 283 -13.73 6.42 2.69
CA CYS A 283 -14.46 5.83 3.81
C CYS A 283 -15.90 6.37 3.84
N ASN A 284 -16.76 5.72 4.63
CA ASN A 284 -18.20 6.00 4.59
C ASN A 284 -18.55 7.33 5.26
N LYS A 285 -18.05 7.55 6.50
CA LYS A 285 -18.51 8.65 7.35
C LYS A 285 -17.36 9.35 8.05
N TRP A 286 -17.60 10.63 8.41
CA TRP A 286 -16.73 11.45 9.22
C TRP A 286 -17.45 11.96 10.48
N TRP A 287 -16.71 12.27 11.52
CA TRP A 287 -17.22 12.74 12.82
C TRP A 287 -17.25 14.26 12.90
N ASP A 288 -18.40 14.87 13.32
CA ASP A 288 -18.59 16.32 13.42
C ASP A 288 -18.63 16.86 14.86
N ASN A 289 -18.35 16.03 15.85
CA ASN A 289 -18.49 16.21 17.29
C ASN A 289 -19.86 15.81 17.87
N VAL A 290 -20.81 15.49 17.04
CA VAL A 290 -22.17 15.11 17.48
C VAL A 290 -22.55 13.75 16.93
N ASP A 291 -22.28 13.53 15.62
CA ASP A 291 -22.67 12.32 14.94
C ASP A 291 -21.72 11.98 13.78
N TRP A 292 -21.83 10.76 13.27
CA TRP A 292 -21.18 10.29 12.07
C TRP A 292 -21.96 10.69 10.82
N ASN A 293 -21.38 11.57 10.02
CA ASN A 293 -22.00 12.14 8.84
C ASN A 293 -21.49 11.51 7.55
N ASP A 294 -22.36 11.35 6.55
CA ASP A 294 -21.97 10.93 5.21
C ASP A 294 -21.13 12.03 4.51
N PHE A 295 -20.17 11.61 3.69
CA PHE A 295 -19.51 12.54 2.77
C PHE A 295 -20.49 13.04 1.69
N SER A 296 -20.18 14.14 1.04
CA SER A 296 -20.97 14.67 -0.08
C SER A 296 -20.09 14.75 -1.35
N PRO A 297 -20.35 13.93 -2.36
CA PRO A 297 -21.36 12.85 -2.44
C PRO A 297 -21.06 11.68 -1.48
N PRO A 298 -22.10 10.90 -1.10
CA PRO A 298 -21.91 9.76 -0.21
C PRO A 298 -21.09 8.67 -0.88
N VAL A 299 -20.21 8.01 -0.10
CA VAL A 299 -19.45 6.85 -0.54
C VAL A 299 -20.33 5.61 -0.41
N ILE A 300 -20.66 4.97 -1.53
CA ILE A 300 -21.60 3.85 -1.58
C ILE A 300 -20.98 2.53 -2.07
N GLU A 301 -19.75 2.57 -2.57
CA GLU A 301 -18.96 1.43 -3.03
C GLU A 301 -17.47 1.78 -3.04
N THR A 302 -16.61 0.83 -3.41
CA THR A 302 -15.18 1.10 -3.68
C THR A 302 -15.01 2.17 -4.75
N SER A 303 -13.88 2.85 -4.75
CA SER A 303 -13.43 3.76 -5.81
C SER A 303 -12.35 3.09 -6.66
N HIS A 304 -12.04 3.68 -7.83
CA HIS A 304 -10.81 3.33 -8.55
C HIS A 304 -9.61 3.45 -7.63
N VAL A 305 -8.67 2.52 -7.74
CA VAL A 305 -7.40 2.65 -7.01
C VAL A 305 -6.70 3.95 -7.41
N ALA A 306 -5.93 4.53 -6.49
CA ALA A 306 -5.27 5.82 -6.65
C ALA A 306 -6.23 7.00 -6.95
N SER A 307 -7.47 6.94 -6.44
CA SER A 307 -8.44 8.04 -6.57
C SER A 307 -8.23 9.16 -5.55
N LYS A 308 -7.40 8.93 -4.53
CA LYS A 308 -7.03 9.89 -3.47
C LYS A 308 -5.53 10.19 -3.52
N ASP A 309 -5.07 11.15 -2.71
CA ASP A 309 -3.66 11.51 -2.66
C ASP A 309 -2.80 10.40 -2.05
N ALA A 310 -1.60 10.22 -2.58
CA ALA A 310 -0.62 9.27 -2.08
C ALA A 310 0.05 9.75 -0.79
N ASN A 311 0.61 8.79 -0.03
CA ASN A 311 1.51 9.10 1.08
C ASN A 311 2.92 9.50 0.59
N ALA A 312 3.85 9.75 1.52
CA ALA A 312 5.21 10.18 1.20
C ALA A 312 6.03 9.18 0.36
N LEU A 313 5.67 7.91 0.37
CA LEU A 313 6.27 6.88 -0.48
C LEU A 313 5.64 6.81 -1.88
N GLY A 314 4.57 7.56 -2.14
CA GLY A 314 3.79 7.43 -3.37
C GLY A 314 2.86 6.22 -3.39
N LEU A 315 2.47 5.73 -2.20
CA LEU A 315 1.47 4.66 -2.03
C LEU A 315 0.08 5.27 -1.88
N PHE A 316 -0.87 4.71 -2.58
CA PHE A 316 -2.28 5.10 -2.58
C PHE A 316 -3.12 4.12 -1.77
N ASP A 317 -4.26 4.59 -1.31
CA ASP A 317 -5.32 3.78 -0.68
C ASP A 317 -4.84 2.95 0.53
N MET A 318 -3.73 3.39 1.18
CA MET A 318 -3.28 2.80 2.45
C MET A 318 -4.24 3.12 3.61
N THR A 319 -5.32 3.84 3.34
CA THR A 319 -6.43 4.15 4.25
C THR A 319 -7.73 4.18 3.47
N GLY A 320 -8.70 3.36 3.88
CA GLY A 320 -10.01 3.26 3.25
C GLY A 320 -10.00 2.41 1.97
N ASN A 321 -10.95 2.61 1.11
CA ASN A 321 -11.29 1.85 -0.08
C ASN A 321 -11.61 0.38 0.25
N VAL A 322 -10.62 -0.49 0.48
CA VAL A 322 -10.87 -1.83 1.03
C VAL A 322 -9.93 -2.13 2.19
N TYR A 323 -10.39 -2.93 3.13
CA TYR A 323 -9.51 -3.60 4.06
C TYR A 323 -8.53 -4.48 3.28
N GLU A 324 -7.29 -4.52 3.71
CA GLU A 324 -6.23 -5.26 3.06
C GLU A 324 -5.77 -6.42 3.92
N TRP A 325 -5.92 -7.64 3.42
CA TRP A 325 -5.38 -8.82 4.08
C TRP A 325 -3.87 -8.71 4.30
N CYS A 326 -3.45 -8.95 5.53
CA CYS A 326 -2.05 -9.23 5.89
C CYS A 326 -1.85 -10.73 6.10
N PHE A 327 -0.59 -11.17 6.08
CA PHE A 327 -0.28 -12.59 6.31
C PHE A 327 -0.50 -13.03 7.76
N ASP A 328 -0.35 -12.11 8.70
CA ASP A 328 -0.27 -12.35 10.14
C ASP A 328 -1.53 -12.97 10.72
N TYR A 329 -1.35 -13.93 11.63
CA TYR A 329 -2.41 -14.29 12.58
C TYR A 329 -2.62 -13.16 13.59
N GLN A 330 -3.87 -12.96 13.98
CA GLN A 330 -4.23 -12.01 15.02
C GLN A 330 -3.59 -12.37 16.35
N ALA A 331 -3.09 -11.35 17.04
CA ALA A 331 -2.66 -11.38 18.42
C ALA A 331 -2.99 -10.02 19.06
N ASP A 332 -3.49 -10.02 20.28
CA ASP A 332 -3.84 -8.79 21.02
C ASP A 332 -2.60 -7.93 21.27
N ASP A 333 -1.50 -8.55 21.65
CA ASP A 333 -0.19 -7.90 21.74
C ASP A 333 0.77 -8.54 20.73
N PRO A 334 1.14 -7.82 19.66
CA PRO A 334 2.02 -8.35 18.63
C PRO A 334 3.42 -8.70 19.15
N SER A 335 3.87 -8.16 20.29
CA SER A 335 5.19 -8.44 20.86
C SER A 335 5.28 -9.79 21.57
N VAL A 336 4.16 -10.34 22.04
CA VAL A 336 4.11 -11.60 22.80
C VAL A 336 4.49 -12.78 21.90
N ASN A 337 4.19 -12.71 20.62
CA ASN A 337 4.39 -13.80 19.67
C ASN A 337 5.70 -13.73 18.89
N ASP A 338 6.59 -12.80 19.25
CA ASP A 338 7.88 -12.62 18.55
C ASP A 338 8.92 -13.72 18.83
N ALA A 339 8.66 -14.66 19.73
CA ALA A 339 9.66 -15.65 20.16
C ALA A 339 10.31 -16.44 19.00
N GLU A 340 9.50 -16.80 17.98
CA GLU A 340 9.97 -17.51 16.78
C GLU A 340 10.81 -16.61 15.85
N TYR A 341 10.66 -15.32 15.93
CA TYR A 341 11.32 -14.32 15.05
C TYR A 341 12.43 -13.57 15.77
N ARG A 342 12.53 -13.71 17.12
CA ARG A 342 13.42 -12.90 17.94
C ARG A 342 14.83 -13.47 18.01
N LYS A 343 15.79 -12.61 17.70
CA LYS A 343 17.20 -12.85 17.93
C LYS A 343 17.81 -11.59 18.56
N ASP A 344 18.56 -11.75 19.66
CA ASP A 344 19.22 -10.66 20.38
C ASP A 344 18.26 -9.50 20.77
N GLY A 345 17.01 -9.83 21.11
CA GLY A 345 15.98 -8.86 21.49
C GLY A 345 15.23 -8.19 20.34
N ILE A 346 15.58 -8.49 19.10
CA ILE A 346 14.98 -7.92 17.88
C ILE A 346 14.12 -8.99 17.19
N ALA A 347 12.90 -8.64 16.80
CA ALA A 347 12.04 -9.49 15.96
C ALA A 347 12.38 -9.28 14.48
N TYR A 348 12.88 -10.31 13.82
CA TYR A 348 13.27 -10.29 12.40
C TYR A 348 12.11 -10.75 11.51
N ASN A 349 11.64 -9.88 10.61
CA ASN A 349 10.54 -10.14 9.68
C ASN A 349 9.37 -10.88 10.35
N PRO A 350 8.80 -10.33 11.46
CA PRO A 350 7.74 -11.02 12.19
C PRO A 350 6.51 -11.20 11.29
N GLN A 351 5.85 -12.35 11.43
CA GLN A 351 4.69 -12.75 10.63
C GLN A 351 3.45 -13.00 11.53
N GLY A 352 3.37 -12.28 12.66
CA GLY A 352 2.29 -12.41 13.64
C GLY A 352 2.45 -13.63 14.54
N ALA A 353 1.36 -14.07 15.16
CA ALA A 353 1.34 -15.28 15.99
C ALA A 353 1.67 -16.52 15.15
N ILE A 354 2.31 -17.50 15.78
CA ILE A 354 2.68 -18.78 15.13
C ILE A 354 1.46 -19.65 14.79
N SER A 355 0.33 -19.36 15.42
CA SER A 355 -0.96 -20.01 15.17
C SER A 355 -2.09 -19.09 15.61
N GLY A 356 -3.27 -19.29 15.03
CA GLY A 356 -4.45 -18.51 15.36
C GLY A 356 -5.67 -19.01 14.58
N LYS A 357 -6.79 -18.35 14.76
CA LYS A 357 -8.02 -18.62 14.01
C LYS A 357 -8.30 -17.54 12.98
N GLU A 358 -7.81 -16.35 13.20
CA GLU A 358 -8.11 -15.17 12.40
C GLU A 358 -6.84 -14.54 11.84
N ARG A 359 -6.99 -13.91 10.69
CA ARG A 359 -5.94 -13.20 9.96
C ARG A 359 -6.18 -11.71 10.03
N ILE A 360 -5.11 -10.95 10.18
CA ILE A 360 -5.15 -9.49 10.25
C ILE A 360 -5.55 -8.88 8.91
N ALA A 361 -6.35 -7.79 9.01
CA ALA A 361 -6.57 -6.85 7.93
C ALA A 361 -6.40 -5.41 8.42
N LYS A 362 -5.96 -4.53 7.53
CA LYS A 362 -5.59 -3.13 7.79
C LYS A 362 -6.36 -2.19 6.86
N SER A 363 -6.16 -0.89 6.99
CA SER A 363 -6.66 0.18 6.09
C SER A 363 -8.01 0.80 6.47
N GLY A 364 -8.97 0.07 7.05
CA GLY A 364 -10.37 0.48 6.96
C GLY A 364 -10.92 0.26 5.55
N SER A 365 -12.11 0.79 5.23
CA SER A 365 -12.73 0.57 3.92
C SER A 365 -13.76 1.64 3.56
N TRP A 366 -14.22 1.59 2.31
CA TRP A 366 -15.34 2.42 1.82
C TRP A 366 -16.62 2.30 2.66
N PHE A 367 -16.78 1.24 3.42
CA PHE A 367 -17.99 0.94 4.21
C PHE A 367 -17.84 1.31 5.69
N THR A 368 -16.65 1.73 6.15
CA THR A 368 -16.38 2.03 7.56
C THR A 368 -16.33 3.51 7.86
N GLN A 369 -16.55 3.86 9.12
CA GLN A 369 -16.40 5.21 9.65
C GLN A 369 -14.91 5.58 9.75
N GLY A 370 -14.64 6.88 9.90
CA GLY A 370 -13.27 7.40 9.96
C GLY A 370 -12.41 6.82 11.09
N ASP A 371 -13.01 6.47 12.25
CA ASP A 371 -12.31 5.86 13.38
C ASP A 371 -11.67 4.50 13.02
N SER A 372 -12.33 3.73 12.17
CA SER A 372 -11.79 2.46 11.66
C SER A 372 -10.79 2.65 10.50
N CYS A 373 -10.64 3.88 10.01
CA CYS A 373 -9.70 4.26 8.96
C CYS A 373 -8.40 4.86 9.52
N VAL A 374 -8.10 4.71 10.81
CA VAL A 374 -6.83 5.13 11.39
C VAL A 374 -5.75 4.07 11.22
N LEU A 375 -4.50 4.51 11.09
CA LEU A 375 -3.34 3.64 10.84
C LEU A 375 -3.07 2.63 11.95
N GLY A 376 -3.42 2.98 13.20
CA GLY A 376 -3.29 2.09 14.35
C GLY A 376 -4.28 0.94 14.38
N TYR A 377 -5.44 1.09 13.69
CA TYR A 377 -6.52 0.10 13.75
C TYR A 377 -6.12 -1.24 13.13
N ARG A 378 -6.46 -2.31 13.84
CA ARG A 378 -6.19 -3.70 13.48
C ARG A 378 -7.50 -4.46 13.61
N ILE A 379 -7.93 -5.10 12.54
CA ILE A 379 -9.10 -5.99 12.56
C ILE A 379 -8.69 -7.37 12.10
N SER A 380 -9.49 -8.38 12.43
CA SER A 380 -9.20 -9.75 12.03
C SER A 380 -10.47 -10.49 11.68
N TRP A 381 -10.33 -11.49 10.81
CA TRP A 381 -11.40 -12.41 10.43
C TRP A 381 -10.85 -13.80 10.13
N GLU A 382 -11.74 -14.78 10.14
CA GLU A 382 -11.41 -16.13 9.70
C GLU A 382 -10.86 -16.14 8.26
N PRO A 383 -9.91 -17.04 7.93
CA PRO A 383 -9.28 -17.10 6.61
C PRO A 383 -10.26 -17.33 5.44
N THR A 384 -11.49 -17.72 5.72
CA THR A 384 -12.57 -17.95 4.74
C THR A 384 -13.55 -16.79 4.61
N TYR A 385 -13.38 -15.74 5.40
CA TYR A 385 -14.30 -14.58 5.40
C TYR A 385 -14.31 -13.85 4.05
N LEU A 386 -15.51 -13.52 3.58
CA LEU A 386 -15.76 -12.81 2.32
C LEU A 386 -16.59 -11.56 2.57
N ASN A 387 -16.15 -10.42 2.05
CA ASN A 387 -16.91 -9.17 2.12
C ASN A 387 -16.61 -8.27 0.90
N THR A 388 -17.55 -7.40 0.53
CA THR A 388 -17.37 -6.40 -0.54
C THR A 388 -16.52 -5.21 -0.13
N SER A 389 -15.97 -5.23 1.07
CA SER A 389 -15.09 -4.20 1.64
C SER A 389 -13.69 -4.75 1.97
N ILE A 390 -13.33 -5.95 1.51
CA ILE A 390 -12.03 -6.55 1.78
C ILE A 390 -11.35 -7.01 0.48
N GLY A 391 -10.08 -6.66 0.34
CA GLY A 391 -9.20 -6.98 -0.76
C GLY A 391 -7.77 -7.21 -0.25
N PHE A 392 -6.75 -6.90 -1.04
CA PHE A 392 -5.35 -7.01 -0.66
C PHE A 392 -4.44 -6.20 -1.57
N ARG A 393 -3.21 -5.96 -1.13
CA ARG A 393 -2.12 -5.48 -1.99
C ARG A 393 -0.94 -6.43 -2.01
N LEU A 394 -0.13 -6.30 -3.04
CA LEU A 394 1.02 -7.16 -3.26
C LEU A 394 2.30 -6.58 -2.65
N ILE A 395 3.15 -7.50 -2.24
CA ILE A 395 4.53 -7.25 -1.84
C ILE A 395 5.42 -8.38 -2.37
N TYR A 396 6.73 -8.12 -2.50
CA TYR A 396 7.74 -9.17 -2.72
C TYR A 396 9.06 -8.82 -2.04
N SER A 397 9.83 -9.85 -1.65
CA SER A 397 11.13 -9.68 -1.01
C SER A 397 12.21 -9.31 -2.03
N LEU A 398 13.11 -8.39 -1.67
CA LEU A 398 14.22 -7.94 -2.53
C LEU A 398 15.52 -8.73 -2.28
N GLU A 399 15.68 -9.28 -1.06
CA GLU A 399 16.85 -10.06 -0.62
C GLU A 399 16.54 -11.53 -0.48
#